data_e8dd9a6395ba459d73f97b9a0a984fbd
#
_entry.id   e8dd9a6395ba459d73f97b9a0a984fbd
#
_cell.length_a   1.000
_cell.length_b   1.000
_cell.length_c   1.000
_cell.angle_alpha   90.00
_cell.angle_beta   90.00
_cell.angle_gamma   90.00
#
_symmetry.space_group_name_H-M   'P 1'
#
loop_
_entity.id
_entity.type
_entity.pdbx_description
1 polymer ?
#
loop_
_entity_poly.entity_id
_entity_poly.type
_entity_poly.pdbx_seq_one_letter_code
_entity_poly.pdbx_strand_id
1 'polypeptide(L)'
;MLKCSSRTTFFAALALLLLLLSACSSNTSTPSTAEDTASKTGTTEAAAPAGTANQTTYPLTVENFSMSGEGGEWKPKAQVFDKAPERVVANTQSAAEMLIKLGLTDKMVGVAALYGAVTPDVADEFAKIPVLSNNYVGKELVVGASPDLVFGRGDLFADADWGVGSVDGLNEMNIRTFMQTTNHKGTLENLYSDITQLGQIFDVQDTAATFIDSLKARAEAIKARVADQPEHSFAYIVPATEDSITVSSMQNDTYQLDALSLLKLKNVFDGVQGEVSVEQLITANPDYLLLSAYSGSPDINKLIQNLYANPALQSMKAIQNKQIYVTDFSQFWGYGYQIIDGVEKMEKEMKANPIQ
;
A
#
# COMPACT_ATOMS: atom_id res chain seq x y z
N MET A 1 -4.03 -52.40 -12.74
CA MET A 1 -4.56 -52.67 -14.09
C MET A 1 -4.76 -51.35 -14.78
N LEU A 2 -3.87 -51.06 -15.69
CA LEU A 2 -4.08 -50.79 -17.12
C LEU A 2 -4.70 -49.38 -17.38
N LYS A 3 -4.22 -48.51 -18.20
CA LYS A 3 -3.21 -48.29 -19.27
C LYS A 3 -3.37 -46.82 -19.64
N CYS A 4 -2.42 -45.93 -19.71
CA CYS A 4 -1.46 -45.71 -20.78
C CYS A 4 -2.12 -45.36 -22.14
N SER A 5 -1.80 -44.17 -22.65
CA SER A 5 -1.58 -43.82 -24.08
C SER A 5 -1.72 -42.30 -24.25
N SER A 6 -0.75 -41.50 -24.51
CA SER A 6 0.25 -41.41 -25.59
C SER A 6 -0.16 -40.47 -26.74
N ARG A 7 0.69 -39.43 -26.92
CA ARG A 7 1.16 -38.82 -28.19
C ARG A 7 0.11 -38.08 -29.05
N THR A 8 0.39 -36.89 -29.55
CA THR A 8 1.29 -36.65 -30.67
C THR A 8 1.61 -35.18 -30.87
N THR A 9 2.86 -34.91 -31.07
CA THR A 9 3.50 -33.76 -31.69
C THR A 9 3.00 -33.50 -33.13
N PHE A 10 2.93 -32.26 -33.57
CA PHE A 10 3.19 -31.90 -34.97
C PHE A 10 3.88 -30.55 -35.10
N PHE A 11 4.85 -30.57 -35.95
CA PHE A 11 5.90 -29.64 -36.33
C PHE A 11 5.49 -28.68 -37.43
N ALA A 12 6.22 -27.57 -37.50
CA ALA A 12 6.78 -26.93 -38.70
C ALA A 12 5.79 -26.05 -39.49
N ALA A 13 6.14 -24.98 -40.11
CA ALA A 13 7.37 -24.28 -40.45
C ALA A 13 7.02 -23.10 -41.39
N LEU A 14 7.81 -22.04 -41.28
CA LEU A 14 8.47 -21.32 -42.36
C LEU A 14 7.65 -20.54 -43.43
N ALA A 15 7.89 -19.24 -43.54
CA ALA A 15 8.42 -18.47 -44.67
C ALA A 15 8.17 -16.97 -44.47
N LEU A 16 9.12 -16.21 -44.23
CA LEU A 16 10.03 -15.36 -44.99
C LEU A 16 9.46 -14.74 -46.26
N LEU A 17 9.21 -13.43 -46.28
CA LEU A 17 9.44 -12.61 -47.44
C LEU A 17 9.75 -11.14 -47.09
N LEU A 18 10.95 -10.75 -47.48
CA LEU A 18 11.55 -9.41 -47.56
C LEU A 18 11.03 -8.68 -48.80
N LEU A 19 11.07 -7.34 -48.75
CA LEU A 19 11.53 -6.38 -49.77
C LEU A 19 10.91 -5.01 -49.53
N LEU A 20 11.64 -3.99 -49.09
CA LEU A 20 12.42 -2.97 -49.78
C LEU A 20 11.60 -1.94 -50.56
N LEU A 21 11.75 -0.70 -50.26
CA LEU A 21 12.38 0.44 -50.94
C LEU A 21 11.77 1.77 -50.47
N SER A 22 12.48 2.56 -49.80
CA SER A 22 13.27 3.79 -50.03
C SER A 22 12.63 4.83 -50.97
N ALA A 23 12.49 6.05 -50.47
CA ALA A 23 12.87 7.25 -51.20
C ALA A 23 13.00 8.47 -50.27
N CYS A 24 14.20 9.00 -50.18
CA CYS A 24 14.55 10.37 -49.72
C CYS A 24 14.06 11.41 -50.74
N SER A 25 13.63 12.57 -50.27
CA SER A 25 13.91 13.82 -51.03
C SER A 25 14.05 15.00 -50.06
N SER A 26 15.25 15.47 -49.97
CA SER A 26 15.67 16.77 -49.51
C SER A 26 15.31 17.84 -50.52
N ASN A 27 14.88 19.02 -50.08
CA ASN A 27 15.25 20.26 -50.77
C ASN A 27 15.26 21.47 -49.82
N THR A 28 16.43 22.05 -49.77
CA THR A 28 16.84 23.32 -49.15
C THR A 28 16.55 24.44 -50.18
N SER A 29 16.03 25.58 -49.73
CA SER A 29 16.51 26.91 -50.20
C SER A 29 15.75 28.05 -49.52
N THR A 30 16.50 28.94 -48.93
CA THR A 30 16.26 30.33 -48.47
C THR A 30 16.78 31.25 -49.57
N PRO A 31 16.62 32.59 -49.53
CA PRO A 31 15.58 33.51 -49.04
C PRO A 31 15.17 34.55 -50.09
N SER A 32 14.11 35.36 -49.87
CA SER A 32 14.09 36.74 -50.38
C SER A 32 13.12 37.65 -49.65
N THR A 33 13.59 38.78 -49.32
CA THR A 33 13.06 39.99 -48.71
C THR A 33 12.07 40.70 -49.61
N ALA A 34 11.00 41.25 -49.06
CA ALA A 34 10.51 42.61 -49.38
C ALA A 34 9.32 43.01 -48.44
N GLU A 35 9.48 44.22 -47.94
CA GLU A 35 8.51 45.00 -47.16
C GLU A 35 7.20 45.29 -47.91
N ASP A 36 6.08 45.44 -47.22
CA ASP A 36 5.38 46.73 -47.05
C ASP A 36 4.09 46.64 -46.20
N THR A 37 4.01 47.53 -45.26
CA THR A 37 2.96 48.42 -44.76
C THR A 37 1.54 47.89 -44.35
N ALA A 38 1.35 47.95 -43.04
CA ALA A 38 0.20 48.46 -42.27
C ALA A 38 -1.25 48.12 -42.61
N SER A 39 -1.95 47.45 -41.65
CA SER A 39 -3.18 48.01 -41.10
C SER A 39 -3.51 47.39 -39.74
N LYS A 40 -3.64 48.24 -38.71
CA LYS A 40 -4.10 47.90 -37.37
C LYS A 40 -5.59 47.59 -37.44
N THR A 41 -5.96 46.40 -36.96
CA THR A 41 -7.28 46.19 -36.38
C THR A 41 -7.07 45.34 -35.10
N GLY A 42 -7.18 45.98 -33.98
CA GLY A 42 -7.05 45.34 -32.67
C GLY A 42 -8.26 44.44 -32.43
N THR A 43 -7.97 43.16 -32.42
CA THR A 43 -8.87 42.17 -31.79
C THR A 43 -8.24 41.89 -30.41
N THR A 44 -8.92 42.37 -29.39
CA THR A 44 -8.61 42.02 -28.00
C THR A 44 -8.94 40.55 -27.87
N GLU A 45 -7.93 39.71 -28.00
CA GLU A 45 -8.01 38.32 -27.61
C GLU A 45 -8.16 38.31 -26.08
N ALA A 46 -9.37 37.99 -25.61
CA ALA A 46 -9.63 37.75 -24.21
C ALA A 46 -8.69 36.62 -23.80
N ALA A 47 -7.71 36.95 -22.93
CA ALA A 47 -6.91 35.95 -22.24
C ALA A 47 -7.87 34.95 -21.58
N ALA A 48 -7.85 33.71 -22.05
CA ALA A 48 -8.47 32.60 -21.35
C ALA A 48 -7.89 32.63 -19.91
N PRO A 49 -8.73 32.43 -18.88
CA PRO A 49 -8.21 32.31 -17.53
C PRO A 49 -7.14 31.21 -17.53
N ALA A 50 -5.98 31.53 -16.99
CA ALA A 50 -4.94 30.51 -16.74
C ALA A 50 -5.58 29.44 -15.88
N GLY A 51 -6.01 28.34 -16.51
CA GLY A 51 -6.47 27.15 -15.83
C GLY A 51 -5.32 26.71 -14.94
N THR A 52 -5.60 26.53 -13.66
CA THR A 52 -4.66 25.97 -12.69
C THR A 52 -4.13 24.67 -13.26
N ALA A 53 -2.80 24.57 -13.42
CA ALA A 53 -2.12 23.49 -14.12
C ALA A 53 -2.29 22.09 -13.49
N ASN A 54 -3.18 21.94 -12.51
CA ASN A 54 -3.32 20.77 -11.66
C ASN A 54 -4.77 20.36 -11.38
N GLN A 55 -5.74 20.69 -12.25
CA GLN A 55 -7.14 20.23 -12.08
C GLN A 55 -7.39 18.93 -12.83
N THR A 56 -8.16 18.04 -12.19
CA THR A 56 -8.60 16.80 -12.82
C THR A 56 -9.64 17.06 -13.91
N THR A 57 -9.42 16.48 -15.09
CA THR A 57 -10.42 16.46 -16.16
C THR A 57 -11.20 15.15 -16.08
N TYR A 58 -12.51 15.25 -15.89
CA TYR A 58 -13.41 14.11 -15.91
C TYR A 58 -14.06 13.94 -17.30
N PRO A 59 -14.39 12.68 -17.75
CA PRO A 59 -14.18 11.44 -16.99
C PRO A 59 -12.71 11.08 -16.86
N LEU A 60 -12.31 10.69 -15.64
CA LEU A 60 -10.97 10.22 -15.31
C LEU A 60 -10.96 8.68 -15.31
N THR A 61 -10.02 8.07 -16.05
CA THR A 61 -9.75 6.63 -15.95
C THR A 61 -8.55 6.39 -15.07
N VAL A 62 -8.71 5.54 -14.07
CA VAL A 62 -7.65 5.13 -13.14
C VAL A 62 -7.43 3.63 -13.25
N GLU A 63 -6.20 3.23 -13.51
CA GLU A 63 -5.82 1.83 -13.50
C GLU A 63 -5.77 1.33 -12.06
N ASN A 64 -6.53 0.28 -11.78
CA ASN A 64 -6.59 -0.37 -10.49
C ASN A 64 -6.75 -1.88 -10.67
N PHE A 65 -7.31 -2.58 -9.70
CA PHE A 65 -7.38 -4.03 -9.72
C PHE A 65 -8.77 -4.55 -9.35
N SER A 66 -9.00 -5.81 -9.68
CA SER A 66 -10.01 -6.69 -9.07
C SER A 66 -9.33 -7.95 -8.58
N MET A 67 -9.96 -8.64 -7.64
CA MET A 67 -9.47 -9.91 -7.12
C MET A 67 -10.57 -10.97 -7.27
N SER A 68 -10.18 -12.17 -7.72
CA SER A 68 -11.12 -13.28 -7.88
C SER A 68 -11.17 -14.13 -6.61
N GLY A 69 -12.09 -13.78 -5.69
CA GLY A 69 -12.27 -14.49 -4.42
C GLY A 69 -11.18 -14.21 -3.37
N GLU A 70 -11.32 -14.83 -2.19
CA GLU A 70 -10.37 -14.69 -1.09
C GLU A 70 -8.99 -15.24 -1.47
N GLY A 71 -7.95 -14.43 -1.31
CA GLY A 71 -6.57 -14.80 -1.69
C GLY A 71 -6.37 -15.01 -3.18
N GLY A 72 -7.32 -14.55 -4.03
CA GLY A 72 -7.27 -14.71 -5.47
C GLY A 72 -6.21 -13.85 -6.13
N GLU A 73 -5.95 -14.16 -7.40
CA GLU A 73 -5.03 -13.38 -8.23
C GLU A 73 -5.61 -11.98 -8.48
N TRP A 74 -4.79 -10.96 -8.28
CA TRP A 74 -5.11 -9.58 -8.63
C TRP A 74 -5.03 -9.41 -10.15
N LYS A 75 -6.10 -8.87 -10.73
CA LYS A 75 -6.20 -8.62 -12.18
C LYS A 75 -6.39 -7.13 -12.43
N PRO A 76 -5.74 -6.55 -13.43
CA PRO A 76 -5.98 -5.17 -13.83
C PRO A 76 -7.46 -4.90 -14.08
N LYS A 77 -7.99 -3.85 -13.50
CA LYS A 77 -9.38 -3.41 -13.63
C LYS A 77 -9.45 -1.89 -13.54
N ALA A 78 -9.55 -1.24 -14.69
CA ALA A 78 -9.70 0.22 -14.73
C ALA A 78 -11.04 0.66 -14.10
N GLN A 79 -11.00 1.79 -13.40
CA GLN A 79 -12.17 2.47 -12.85
C GLN A 79 -12.34 3.81 -13.56
N VAL A 80 -13.56 4.12 -13.96
CA VAL A 80 -13.88 5.39 -14.62
C VAL A 80 -14.70 6.25 -13.69
N PHE A 81 -14.19 7.43 -13.40
CA PHE A 81 -14.84 8.44 -12.56
C PHE A 81 -15.38 9.56 -13.45
N ASP A 82 -16.70 9.71 -13.53
CA ASP A 82 -17.35 10.78 -14.29
C ASP A 82 -17.28 12.13 -13.58
N LYS A 83 -17.04 12.11 -12.29
CA LYS A 83 -16.83 13.25 -11.38
C LYS A 83 -16.09 12.77 -10.12
N ALA A 84 -15.62 13.71 -9.31
CA ALA A 84 -15.08 13.39 -7.97
C ALA A 84 -16.13 12.68 -7.11
N PRO A 85 -15.76 11.59 -6.38
CA PRO A 85 -16.68 10.93 -5.46
C PRO A 85 -17.11 11.84 -4.32
N GLU A 86 -18.36 11.66 -3.88
CA GLU A 86 -18.96 12.45 -2.80
C GLU A 86 -19.36 11.62 -1.59
N ARG A 87 -19.40 10.29 -1.75
CA ARG A 87 -19.85 9.36 -0.72
C ARG A 87 -18.91 8.16 -0.65
N VAL A 88 -17.95 8.23 0.25
CA VAL A 88 -16.87 7.23 0.34
C VAL A 88 -17.06 6.34 1.55
N VAL A 89 -16.95 5.03 1.36
CA VAL A 89 -16.72 4.08 2.45
C VAL A 89 -15.24 3.69 2.43
N ALA A 90 -14.55 3.95 3.55
CA ALA A 90 -13.20 3.43 3.79
C ALA A 90 -13.32 2.07 4.50
N ASN A 91 -12.80 1.00 3.88
CA ASN A 91 -12.98 -0.35 4.40
C ASN A 91 -12.06 -0.68 5.60
N THR A 92 -11.13 0.21 5.95
CA THR A 92 -10.29 0.14 7.15
C THR A 92 -10.07 1.52 7.77
N GLN A 93 -9.72 1.55 9.05
CA GLN A 93 -9.29 2.75 9.77
C GLN A 93 -8.15 3.46 9.05
N SER A 94 -7.12 2.71 8.63
CA SER A 94 -5.93 3.26 7.96
C SER A 94 -6.28 3.96 6.64
N ALA A 95 -7.22 3.39 5.87
CA ALA A 95 -7.74 4.02 4.65
C ALA A 95 -8.49 5.31 4.95
N ALA A 96 -9.33 5.34 6.00
CA ALA A 96 -10.03 6.55 6.42
C ALA A 96 -9.06 7.66 6.84
N GLU A 97 -8.04 7.34 7.64
CA GLU A 97 -7.03 8.29 8.07
C GLU A 97 -6.25 8.88 6.87
N MET A 98 -6.00 8.10 5.81
CA MET A 98 -5.39 8.59 4.57
C MET A 98 -6.29 9.61 3.87
N LEU A 99 -7.60 9.36 3.79
CA LEU A 99 -8.55 10.31 3.22
C LEU A 99 -8.66 11.60 4.06
N ILE A 100 -8.56 11.51 5.39
CA ILE A 100 -8.50 12.69 6.28
C ILE A 100 -7.27 13.55 5.96
N LYS A 101 -6.09 12.92 5.76
CA LYS A 101 -4.87 13.63 5.36
C LYS A 101 -5.01 14.36 4.02
N LEU A 102 -5.90 13.91 3.16
CA LEU A 102 -6.25 14.58 1.91
C LEU A 102 -7.37 15.63 2.05
N GLY A 103 -7.87 15.87 3.28
CA GLY A 103 -8.94 16.84 3.54
C GLY A 103 -10.34 16.37 3.13
N LEU A 104 -10.56 15.05 3.06
CA LEU A 104 -11.77 14.42 2.51
C LEU A 104 -12.74 13.90 3.59
N THR A 105 -12.63 14.36 4.83
CA THR A 105 -13.48 13.92 5.95
C THR A 105 -14.97 13.99 5.60
N ASP A 106 -15.41 15.11 5.04
CA ASP A 106 -16.82 15.37 4.71
C ASP A 106 -17.36 14.48 3.58
N LYS A 107 -16.49 13.80 2.84
CA LYS A 107 -16.87 12.84 1.81
C LYS A 107 -17.12 11.44 2.37
N MET A 108 -16.67 11.14 3.59
CA MET A 108 -16.78 9.81 4.15
C MET A 108 -18.13 9.55 4.79
N VAL A 109 -18.82 8.51 4.31
CA VAL A 109 -20.13 8.05 4.81
C VAL A 109 -20.01 6.77 5.63
N GLY A 110 -18.80 6.23 5.76
CA GLY A 110 -18.56 5.08 6.60
C GLY A 110 -17.10 4.65 6.69
N VAL A 111 -16.75 4.08 7.85
CA VAL A 111 -15.47 3.43 8.10
C VAL A 111 -15.70 2.12 8.85
N ALA A 112 -14.79 1.14 8.67
CA ALA A 112 -14.79 -0.12 9.40
C ALA A 112 -13.38 -0.56 9.81
N ALA A 113 -13.27 -1.73 10.47
CA ALA A 113 -12.01 -2.37 10.86
C ALA A 113 -11.11 -1.48 11.71
N LEU A 114 -11.58 -1.13 12.91
CA LEU A 114 -10.90 -0.25 13.87
C LEU A 114 -9.99 -1.08 14.78
N TYR A 115 -8.82 -1.48 14.27
CA TYR A 115 -7.92 -2.40 14.98
C TYR A 115 -6.76 -1.73 15.74
N GLY A 116 -6.71 -0.41 15.78
CA GLY A 116 -5.67 0.32 16.49
C GLY A 116 -6.13 1.67 17.02
N ALA A 117 -5.23 2.38 17.68
CA ALA A 117 -5.47 3.75 18.06
C ALA A 117 -5.47 4.65 16.81
N VAL A 118 -6.43 5.57 16.73
CA VAL A 118 -6.44 6.60 15.68
C VAL A 118 -5.21 7.49 15.84
N THR A 119 -4.57 7.83 14.73
CA THR A 119 -3.42 8.74 14.73
C THR A 119 -3.82 10.08 15.36
N PRO A 120 -3.08 10.59 16.37
CA PRO A 120 -3.54 11.72 17.20
C PRO A 120 -3.91 12.99 16.42
N ASP A 121 -3.19 13.28 15.34
CA ASP A 121 -3.38 14.49 14.54
C ASP A 121 -4.58 14.45 13.58
N VAL A 122 -5.27 13.31 13.46
CA VAL A 122 -6.50 13.15 12.69
C VAL A 122 -7.69 12.72 13.56
N ALA A 123 -7.51 12.58 14.88
CA ALA A 123 -8.52 11.99 15.77
C ALA A 123 -9.83 12.79 15.79
N ASP A 124 -9.77 14.12 15.82
CA ASP A 124 -10.96 14.98 15.83
C ASP A 124 -11.76 14.88 14.51
N GLU A 125 -11.07 14.74 13.39
CA GLU A 125 -11.69 14.54 12.09
C GLU A 125 -12.25 13.11 11.96
N PHE A 126 -11.50 12.11 12.43
CA PHE A 126 -11.95 10.73 12.43
C PHE A 126 -13.24 10.52 13.22
N ALA A 127 -13.38 11.20 14.38
CA ALA A 127 -14.57 11.11 15.23
C ALA A 127 -15.88 11.59 14.54
N LYS A 128 -15.78 12.29 13.42
CA LYS A 128 -16.95 12.75 12.64
C LYS A 128 -17.47 11.68 11.67
N ILE A 129 -16.69 10.62 11.39
CA ILE A 129 -17.02 9.62 10.39
C ILE A 129 -17.92 8.55 11.00
N PRO A 130 -19.06 8.19 10.36
CA PRO A 130 -19.90 7.08 10.82
C PRO A 130 -19.13 5.76 10.83
N VAL A 131 -19.13 5.07 11.98
CA VAL A 131 -18.52 3.72 12.10
C VAL A 131 -19.56 2.70 11.71
N LEU A 132 -19.32 1.96 10.61
CA LEU A 132 -20.18 0.89 10.13
C LEU A 132 -19.97 -0.40 10.93
N SER A 133 -18.71 -0.66 11.30
CA SER A 133 -18.33 -1.82 12.12
C SER A 133 -16.97 -1.57 12.78
N ASN A 134 -16.79 -2.02 14.02
CA ASN A 134 -15.47 -2.06 14.66
C ASN A 134 -14.57 -3.16 14.07
N ASN A 135 -15.20 -4.21 13.51
CA ASN A 135 -14.53 -5.29 12.80
C ASN A 135 -14.62 -5.08 11.29
N TYR A 136 -14.24 -6.07 10.51
CA TYR A 136 -14.52 -6.07 9.09
C TYR A 136 -16.02 -5.95 8.84
N VAL A 137 -16.40 -5.37 7.70
CA VAL A 137 -17.80 -5.03 7.38
C VAL A 137 -18.28 -5.82 6.16
N GLY A 138 -19.48 -6.38 6.25
CA GLY A 138 -20.12 -7.04 5.13
C GLY A 138 -20.74 -6.05 4.12
N LYS A 139 -20.94 -6.54 2.89
CA LYS A 139 -21.44 -5.79 1.73
C LYS A 139 -22.74 -5.05 2.01
N GLU A 140 -23.66 -5.65 2.77
CA GLU A 140 -24.97 -5.07 3.05
C GLU A 140 -24.88 -3.72 3.78
N LEU A 141 -23.99 -3.63 4.78
CA LEU A 141 -23.76 -2.37 5.52
C LEU A 141 -23.06 -1.33 4.65
N VAL A 142 -22.13 -1.78 3.81
CA VAL A 142 -21.44 -0.88 2.86
C VAL A 142 -22.44 -0.29 1.87
N VAL A 143 -23.23 -1.12 1.20
CA VAL A 143 -24.25 -0.68 0.23
C VAL A 143 -25.34 0.14 0.92
N GLY A 144 -25.71 -0.21 2.16
CA GLY A 144 -26.68 0.54 2.99
C GLY A 144 -26.24 1.98 3.27
N ALA A 145 -24.92 2.26 3.33
CA ALA A 145 -24.38 3.62 3.42
C ALA A 145 -24.48 4.40 2.10
N SER A 146 -24.92 3.77 1.00
CA SER A 146 -25.07 4.35 -0.33
C SER A 146 -23.82 5.11 -0.83
N PRO A 147 -22.64 4.46 -0.86
CA PRO A 147 -21.43 5.08 -1.35
C PRO A 147 -21.42 5.17 -2.88
N ASP A 148 -20.60 6.08 -3.42
CA ASP A 148 -20.21 6.11 -4.83
C ASP A 148 -18.77 5.60 -5.03
N LEU A 149 -17.99 5.48 -3.93
CA LEU A 149 -16.67 4.86 -3.91
C LEU A 149 -16.47 4.01 -2.64
N VAL A 150 -15.90 2.82 -2.81
CA VAL A 150 -15.29 2.04 -1.72
C VAL A 150 -13.78 2.05 -1.92
N PHE A 151 -13.06 2.48 -0.88
CA PHE A 151 -11.60 2.60 -0.89
C PHE A 151 -10.98 1.81 0.26
N GLY A 152 -9.83 1.20 0.02
CA GLY A 152 -8.97 0.65 1.06
C GLY A 152 -8.30 -0.67 0.72
N ARG A 153 -8.13 -1.51 1.74
CA ARG A 153 -7.37 -2.77 1.68
C ARG A 153 -7.99 -3.75 0.68
N GLY A 154 -7.16 -4.22 -0.23
CA GLY A 154 -7.58 -5.02 -1.38
C GLY A 154 -8.19 -6.38 -1.02
N ASP A 155 -7.63 -7.09 -0.03
CA ASP A 155 -8.13 -8.41 0.40
C ASP A 155 -9.59 -8.38 0.89
N LEU A 156 -10.08 -7.20 1.30
CA LEU A 156 -11.45 -7.02 1.78
C LEU A 156 -12.48 -6.85 0.66
N PHE A 157 -12.04 -6.71 -0.61
CA PHE A 157 -12.95 -6.70 -1.76
C PHE A 157 -13.34 -8.13 -2.17
N ALA A 158 -14.06 -8.80 -1.28
CA ALA A 158 -14.49 -10.18 -1.43
C ALA A 158 -15.99 -10.32 -1.17
N ASP A 159 -16.65 -11.26 -1.87
CA ASP A 159 -18.04 -11.64 -1.63
C ASP A 159 -18.09 -12.68 -0.47
N ALA A 160 -17.84 -12.20 0.76
CA ALA A 160 -17.85 -12.95 2.00
C ALA A 160 -18.52 -12.10 3.09
N ASP A 161 -18.95 -12.72 4.17
CA ASP A 161 -19.64 -12.03 5.28
C ASP A 161 -18.81 -10.90 5.92
N TRP A 162 -17.48 -11.01 5.82
CA TRP A 162 -16.52 -10.03 6.30
C TRP A 162 -16.02 -9.09 5.21
N GLY A 163 -16.43 -9.27 3.94
CA GLY A 163 -15.94 -8.52 2.79
C GLY A 163 -16.91 -7.44 2.32
N VAL A 164 -16.37 -6.34 1.83
CA VAL A 164 -17.16 -5.19 1.33
C VAL A 164 -17.92 -5.47 0.02
N GLY A 165 -17.77 -6.67 -0.53
CA GLY A 165 -18.24 -7.09 -1.85
C GLY A 165 -17.09 -7.10 -2.87
N SER A 166 -17.23 -7.94 -3.90
CA SER A 166 -16.27 -7.97 -5.00
C SER A 166 -16.29 -6.66 -5.81
N VAL A 167 -15.15 -6.34 -6.43
CA VAL A 167 -15.03 -5.15 -7.30
C VAL A 167 -16.09 -5.16 -8.40
N ASP A 168 -16.29 -6.31 -9.07
CA ASP A 168 -17.28 -6.43 -10.14
C ASP A 168 -18.71 -6.26 -9.61
N GLY A 169 -19.04 -6.88 -8.47
CA GLY A 169 -20.36 -6.74 -7.85
C GLY A 169 -20.67 -5.33 -7.36
N LEU A 170 -19.67 -4.58 -6.88
CA LEU A 170 -19.85 -3.16 -6.52
C LEU A 170 -20.01 -2.30 -7.79
N ASN A 171 -19.22 -2.55 -8.83
CA ASN A 171 -19.30 -1.80 -10.08
C ASN A 171 -20.66 -2.01 -10.79
N GLU A 172 -21.27 -3.20 -10.73
CA GLU A 172 -22.64 -3.45 -11.24
C GLU A 172 -23.70 -2.58 -10.54
N MET A 173 -23.43 -2.18 -9.29
CA MET A 173 -24.26 -1.24 -8.51
C MET A 173 -23.88 0.23 -8.70
N ASN A 174 -23.02 0.55 -9.69
CA ASN A 174 -22.43 1.87 -9.94
C ASN A 174 -21.60 2.42 -8.76
N ILE A 175 -21.09 1.55 -7.91
CA ILE A 175 -20.13 1.90 -6.85
C ILE A 175 -18.73 1.67 -7.40
N ARG A 176 -17.92 2.72 -7.50
CA ARG A 176 -16.52 2.62 -7.91
C ARG A 176 -15.68 2.03 -6.79
N THR A 177 -14.53 1.48 -7.14
CA THR A 177 -13.62 0.89 -6.15
C THR A 177 -12.21 1.40 -6.37
N PHE A 178 -11.46 1.52 -5.28
CA PHE A 178 -10.02 1.76 -5.34
C PHE A 178 -9.32 0.89 -4.30
N MET A 179 -8.66 -0.17 -4.76
CA MET A 179 -7.88 -1.08 -3.93
C MET A 179 -6.49 -0.49 -3.70
N GLN A 180 -6.04 -0.43 -2.45
CA GLN A 180 -4.68 -0.01 -2.11
C GLN A 180 -3.64 -0.96 -2.73
N THR A 181 -2.75 -0.43 -3.55
CA THR A 181 -1.73 -1.23 -4.24
C THR A 181 -0.60 -1.68 -3.31
N THR A 182 -0.43 -1.02 -2.17
CA THR A 182 0.47 -1.44 -1.09
C THR A 182 0.18 -2.85 -0.58
N ASN A 183 -1.08 -3.27 -0.62
CA ASN A 183 -1.50 -4.61 -0.21
C ASN A 183 -1.16 -5.72 -1.25
N HIS A 184 -0.74 -5.35 -2.46
CA HIS A 184 -0.39 -6.29 -3.52
C HIS A 184 1.11 -6.33 -3.79
N LYS A 185 1.89 -6.87 -2.83
CA LYS A 185 3.36 -6.90 -2.91
C LYS A 185 3.95 -5.51 -3.23
N GLY A 186 3.32 -4.49 -2.66
CA GLY A 186 3.71 -3.11 -2.89
C GLY A 186 4.95 -2.69 -2.10
N THR A 187 5.31 -1.43 -2.25
CA THR A 187 6.40 -0.74 -1.56
C THR A 187 5.93 0.64 -1.11
N LEU A 188 6.79 1.44 -0.53
CA LEU A 188 6.50 2.85 -0.23
C LEU A 188 6.20 3.66 -1.52
N GLU A 189 6.78 3.29 -2.66
CA GLU A 189 6.43 3.94 -3.94
C GLU A 189 4.97 3.67 -4.35
N ASN A 190 4.43 2.48 -4.03
CA ASN A 190 3.01 2.19 -4.23
C ASN A 190 2.13 3.07 -3.34
N LEU A 191 2.54 3.31 -2.08
CA LEU A 191 1.84 4.26 -1.20
C LEU A 191 1.77 5.66 -1.82
N TYR A 192 2.89 6.16 -2.33
CA TYR A 192 2.94 7.49 -2.97
C TYR A 192 2.10 7.53 -4.26
N SER A 193 2.10 6.44 -5.02
CA SER A 193 1.24 6.29 -6.21
C SER A 193 -0.24 6.28 -5.84
N ASP A 194 -0.64 5.51 -4.82
CA ASP A 194 -2.02 5.47 -4.33
C ASP A 194 -2.50 6.86 -3.89
N ILE A 195 -1.67 7.60 -3.12
CA ILE A 195 -1.98 8.98 -2.70
C ILE A 195 -2.10 9.91 -3.90
N THR A 196 -1.21 9.78 -4.90
CA THR A 196 -1.27 10.57 -6.14
C THR A 196 -2.58 10.32 -6.89
N GLN A 197 -2.98 9.05 -7.06
CA GLN A 197 -4.22 8.68 -7.75
C GLN A 197 -5.45 9.17 -6.98
N LEU A 198 -5.46 9.04 -5.65
CA LEU A 198 -6.52 9.63 -4.82
C LEU A 198 -6.59 11.15 -5.01
N GLY A 199 -5.44 11.84 -5.05
CA GLY A 199 -5.37 13.27 -5.39
C GLY A 199 -6.07 13.59 -6.70
N GLN A 200 -5.85 12.78 -7.74
CA GLN A 200 -6.51 12.94 -9.04
C GLN A 200 -8.00 12.60 -8.99
N ILE A 201 -8.39 11.50 -8.33
CA ILE A 201 -9.78 11.07 -8.20
C ILE A 201 -10.65 12.14 -7.53
N PHE A 202 -10.10 12.84 -6.53
CA PHE A 202 -10.83 13.83 -5.74
C PHE A 202 -10.54 15.30 -6.11
N ASP A 203 -9.69 15.53 -7.11
CA ASP A 203 -9.26 16.88 -7.54
C ASP A 203 -8.55 17.67 -6.41
N VAL A 204 -7.66 16.97 -5.65
CA VAL A 204 -6.89 17.53 -4.51
C VAL A 204 -5.39 17.25 -4.67
N GLN A 205 -4.86 17.37 -5.88
CA GLN A 205 -3.48 17.00 -6.25
C GLN A 205 -2.43 17.75 -5.43
N ASP A 206 -2.62 19.03 -5.15
CA ASP A 206 -1.66 19.84 -4.38
C ASP A 206 -1.57 19.37 -2.92
N THR A 207 -2.71 18.99 -2.33
CA THR A 207 -2.75 18.38 -0.99
C THR A 207 -2.05 17.03 -0.99
N ALA A 208 -2.32 16.20 -2.00
CA ALA A 208 -1.68 14.90 -2.18
C ALA A 208 -0.16 15.03 -2.33
N ALA A 209 0.32 15.97 -3.16
CA ALA A 209 1.74 16.22 -3.35
C ALA A 209 2.40 16.65 -2.04
N THR A 210 1.82 17.59 -1.32
CA THR A 210 2.32 18.06 -0.01
C THR A 210 2.41 16.91 0.99
N PHE A 211 1.40 16.04 1.02
CA PHE A 211 1.38 14.87 1.90
C PHE A 211 2.50 13.87 1.53
N ILE A 212 2.65 13.55 0.24
CA ILE A 212 3.72 12.67 -0.26
C ILE A 212 5.11 13.24 0.09
N ASP A 213 5.33 14.54 -0.13
CA ASP A 213 6.61 15.19 0.17
C ASP A 213 6.94 15.07 1.67
N SER A 214 5.94 15.22 2.54
CA SER A 214 6.13 15.05 3.98
C SER A 214 6.53 13.61 4.35
N LEU A 215 5.90 12.60 3.73
CA LEU A 215 6.21 11.18 3.97
C LEU A 215 7.62 10.83 3.46
N LYS A 216 7.98 11.30 2.26
CA LYS A 216 9.33 11.12 1.69
C LYS A 216 10.40 11.76 2.56
N ALA A 217 10.18 12.99 3.01
CA ALA A 217 11.10 13.69 3.89
C ALA A 217 11.34 12.92 5.21
N ARG A 218 10.26 12.34 5.79
CA ARG A 218 10.36 11.51 6.99
C ARG A 218 11.14 10.22 6.73
N ALA A 219 10.86 9.53 5.63
CA ALA A 219 11.60 8.32 5.24
C ALA A 219 13.09 8.59 5.04
N GLU A 220 13.46 9.67 4.35
CA GLU A 220 14.85 10.08 4.18
C GLU A 220 15.50 10.49 5.50
N ALA A 221 14.78 11.16 6.40
CA ALA A 221 15.28 11.48 7.73
C ALA A 221 15.56 10.23 8.58
N ILE A 222 14.73 9.18 8.48
CA ILE A 222 14.99 7.87 9.12
C ILE A 222 16.30 7.29 8.58
N LYS A 223 16.45 7.17 7.25
CA LYS A 223 17.66 6.64 6.60
C LYS A 223 18.92 7.41 7.03
N ALA A 224 18.84 8.73 7.06
CA ALA A 224 19.95 9.58 7.46
C ALA A 224 20.38 9.34 8.92
N ARG A 225 19.41 9.13 9.83
CA ARG A 225 19.70 8.89 11.26
C ARG A 225 20.37 7.55 11.55
N VAL A 226 20.22 6.56 10.64
CA VAL A 226 20.81 5.22 10.78
C VAL A 226 21.94 4.96 9.76
N ALA A 227 22.36 5.98 8.99
CA ALA A 227 23.31 5.83 7.89
C ALA A 227 24.62 5.13 8.31
N ASP A 228 25.18 5.53 9.45
CA ASP A 228 26.45 5.01 9.99
C ASP A 228 26.27 3.73 10.84
N GLN A 229 25.04 3.24 11.01
CA GLN A 229 24.80 2.01 11.77
C GLN A 229 25.02 0.78 10.87
N PRO A 230 25.44 -0.36 11.44
CA PRO A 230 25.52 -1.62 10.70
C PRO A 230 24.12 -2.08 10.28
N GLU A 231 24.07 -2.97 9.30
CA GLU A 231 22.86 -3.74 8.99
C GLU A 231 22.63 -4.77 10.09
N HIS A 232 21.37 -4.91 10.53
CA HIS A 232 20.96 -5.88 11.52
C HIS A 232 19.93 -6.84 10.96
N SER A 233 19.98 -8.08 11.43
CA SER A 233 19.04 -9.12 11.04
C SER A 233 17.83 -9.14 11.97
N PHE A 234 16.64 -9.44 11.40
CA PHE A 234 15.43 -9.63 12.19
C PHE A 234 14.63 -10.84 11.74
N ALA A 235 13.77 -11.34 12.64
CA ALA A 235 12.66 -12.23 12.32
C ALA A 235 11.35 -11.63 12.83
N TYR A 236 10.27 -11.83 12.06
CA TYR A 236 8.93 -11.40 12.43
C TYR A 236 8.18 -12.56 13.12
N ILE A 237 7.63 -12.29 14.31
CA ILE A 237 6.91 -13.27 15.12
C ILE A 237 5.51 -12.76 15.46
N VAL A 238 4.55 -13.69 15.49
CA VAL A 238 3.16 -13.41 15.79
C VAL A 238 2.76 -14.19 17.03
N PRO A 239 2.06 -13.57 17.99
CA PRO A 239 1.57 -14.27 19.17
C PRO A 239 0.58 -15.37 18.79
N ALA A 240 0.79 -16.60 19.27
CA ALA A 240 -0.19 -17.68 19.17
C ALA A 240 -0.93 -17.86 20.51
N THR A 241 -0.20 -17.84 21.63
CA THR A 241 -0.70 -17.84 23.00
C THR A 241 0.21 -16.96 23.87
N GLU A 242 -0.04 -16.88 25.17
CA GLU A 242 0.86 -16.23 26.13
C GLU A 242 2.25 -16.90 26.25
N ASP A 243 2.38 -18.14 25.77
CA ASP A 243 3.59 -18.96 25.90
C ASP A 243 4.17 -19.40 24.54
N SER A 244 3.49 -19.09 23.45
CA SER A 244 3.91 -19.56 22.12
C SER A 244 3.73 -18.51 21.03
N ILE A 245 4.56 -18.65 20.01
CA ILE A 245 4.59 -17.79 18.83
C ILE A 245 4.54 -18.62 17.56
N THR A 246 4.11 -18.00 16.48
CA THR A 246 4.38 -18.43 15.10
C THR A 246 5.42 -17.51 14.49
N VAL A 247 6.20 -18.03 13.54
CA VAL A 247 7.24 -17.26 12.85
C VAL A 247 6.74 -16.99 11.44
N SER A 248 6.73 -15.72 11.03
CA SER A 248 6.39 -15.33 9.67
C SER A 248 7.64 -15.25 8.80
N SER A 249 7.63 -15.87 7.63
CA SER A 249 8.67 -15.67 6.62
C SER A 249 8.58 -14.31 5.94
N MET A 250 7.45 -13.62 6.04
CA MET A 250 7.14 -12.34 5.37
C MET A 250 7.35 -12.39 3.84
N GLN A 251 7.20 -13.56 3.22
CA GLN A 251 7.51 -13.77 1.80
C GLN A 251 6.67 -12.92 0.83
N ASN A 252 5.49 -12.47 1.27
CA ASN A 252 4.56 -11.65 0.49
C ASN A 252 4.42 -10.22 1.03
N ASP A 253 5.09 -9.90 2.12
CA ASP A 253 4.91 -8.68 2.90
C ASP A 253 5.92 -7.60 2.48
N THR A 254 6.07 -7.42 1.17
CA THR A 254 7.09 -6.55 0.58
C THR A 254 6.95 -5.10 1.03
N TYR A 255 5.74 -4.62 1.31
CA TYR A 255 5.49 -3.28 1.81
C TYR A 255 6.11 -3.08 3.21
N GLN A 256 5.93 -4.05 4.10
CA GLN A 256 6.51 -4.05 5.44
C GLN A 256 8.03 -4.18 5.37
N LEU A 257 8.53 -5.07 4.52
CA LEU A 257 9.98 -5.26 4.31
C LEU A 257 10.65 -4.00 3.77
N ASP A 258 10.02 -3.32 2.81
CA ASP A 258 10.52 -2.06 2.25
C ASP A 258 10.59 -0.98 3.34
N ALA A 259 9.54 -0.81 4.14
CA ALA A 259 9.53 0.15 5.24
C ALA A 259 10.59 -0.18 6.33
N LEU A 260 10.76 -1.47 6.69
CA LEU A 260 11.78 -1.89 7.66
C LEU A 260 13.21 -1.71 7.13
N SER A 261 13.39 -1.75 5.81
CA SER A 261 14.68 -1.46 5.18
C SER A 261 15.20 -0.05 5.46
N LEU A 262 14.31 0.92 5.74
CA LEU A 262 14.69 2.27 6.16
C LEU A 262 15.57 2.27 7.42
N LEU A 263 15.43 1.25 8.26
CA LEU A 263 16.23 1.03 9.48
C LEU A 263 17.45 0.13 9.27
N LYS A 264 17.76 -0.23 8.01
CA LYS A 264 18.81 -1.21 7.66
C LYS A 264 18.55 -2.59 8.30
N LEU A 265 17.27 -2.96 8.43
CA LEU A 265 16.84 -4.26 8.93
C LEU A 265 16.67 -5.25 7.78
N LYS A 266 17.23 -6.44 7.94
CA LYS A 266 17.17 -7.52 6.95
C LYS A 266 16.47 -8.75 7.53
N ASN A 267 15.45 -9.23 6.84
CA ASN A 267 14.74 -10.44 7.23
C ASN A 267 15.65 -11.67 7.07
N VAL A 268 15.84 -12.47 8.14
CA VAL A 268 16.63 -13.71 8.07
C VAL A 268 15.95 -14.81 7.24
N PHE A 269 14.67 -14.66 6.94
CA PHE A 269 13.89 -15.61 6.15
C PHE A 269 13.54 -15.07 4.74
N ASP A 270 14.30 -14.08 4.26
CA ASP A 270 14.14 -13.59 2.89
C ASP A 270 14.27 -14.74 1.88
N GLY A 271 13.30 -14.85 0.96
CA GLY A 271 13.21 -15.93 -0.03
C GLY A 271 12.71 -17.29 0.50
N VAL A 272 12.46 -17.44 1.81
CA VAL A 272 11.91 -18.67 2.37
C VAL A 272 10.42 -18.74 2.07
N GLN A 273 9.99 -19.88 1.50
CA GLN A 273 8.58 -20.13 1.17
C GLN A 273 7.92 -21.02 2.24
N GLY A 274 6.66 -20.70 2.57
CA GLY A 274 5.87 -21.50 3.51
C GLY A 274 6.12 -21.19 4.98
N GLU A 275 5.76 -22.13 5.84
CA GLU A 275 5.87 -22.01 7.28
C GLU A 275 7.31 -22.08 7.77
N VAL A 276 7.65 -21.30 8.76
CA VAL A 276 8.94 -21.29 9.43
C VAL A 276 8.78 -21.85 10.84
N SER A 277 9.58 -22.85 11.20
CA SER A 277 9.55 -23.41 12.56
C SER A 277 10.36 -22.58 13.56
N VAL A 278 10.10 -22.78 14.86
CA VAL A 278 10.87 -22.16 15.94
C VAL A 278 12.33 -22.67 15.94
N GLU A 279 12.58 -23.90 15.53
CA GLU A 279 13.95 -24.46 15.40
C GLU A 279 14.73 -23.75 14.29
N GLN A 280 14.07 -23.42 13.18
CA GLN A 280 14.67 -22.62 12.12
C GLN A 280 14.96 -21.19 12.61
N LEU A 281 14.07 -20.60 13.40
CA LEU A 281 14.29 -19.30 14.04
C LEU A 281 15.52 -19.31 14.96
N ILE A 282 15.65 -20.33 15.81
CA ILE A 282 16.83 -20.51 16.69
C ILE A 282 18.10 -20.64 15.87
N THR A 283 18.06 -21.42 14.78
CA THR A 283 19.21 -21.64 13.88
C THR A 283 19.60 -20.35 13.14
N ALA A 284 18.63 -19.57 12.65
CA ALA A 284 18.87 -18.31 11.96
C ALA A 284 19.43 -17.23 12.90
N ASN A 285 19.11 -17.30 14.19
CA ASN A 285 19.66 -16.49 15.26
C ASN A 285 19.70 -14.98 14.96
N PRO A 286 18.53 -14.33 14.69
CA PRO A 286 18.47 -12.93 14.34
C PRO A 286 18.92 -12.01 15.49
N ASP A 287 19.31 -10.79 15.14
CA ASP A 287 19.68 -9.74 16.10
C ASP A 287 18.43 -9.16 16.81
N TYR A 288 17.30 -9.10 16.08
CA TYR A 288 16.02 -8.57 16.59
C TYR A 288 14.86 -9.55 16.35
N LEU A 289 13.90 -9.55 17.27
CA LEU A 289 12.57 -10.12 17.07
C LEU A 289 11.54 -8.99 17.00
N LEU A 290 10.78 -8.93 15.91
CA LEU A 290 9.67 -8.01 15.75
C LEU A 290 8.37 -8.76 16.05
N LEU A 291 7.68 -8.35 17.11
CA LEU A 291 6.49 -9.01 17.62
C LEU A 291 5.24 -8.23 17.24
N SER A 292 4.33 -8.84 16.48
CA SER A 292 3.05 -8.24 16.14
C SER A 292 2.13 -8.11 17.35
N ALA A 293 1.46 -6.97 17.51
CA ALA A 293 0.44 -6.78 18.52
C ALA A 293 -0.81 -6.12 17.92
N TYR A 294 -1.98 -6.62 18.27
CA TYR A 294 -3.29 -6.09 17.88
C TYR A 294 -4.28 -6.18 19.07
N SER A 295 -5.43 -5.56 18.96
CA SER A 295 -6.43 -5.48 20.06
C SER A 295 -6.94 -6.84 20.58
N GLY A 296 -6.77 -7.91 19.79
CA GLY A 296 -7.12 -9.29 20.18
C GLY A 296 -5.92 -10.15 20.58
N SER A 297 -4.71 -9.59 20.64
CA SER A 297 -3.50 -10.34 21.04
C SER A 297 -3.59 -10.79 22.51
N PRO A 298 -2.91 -11.89 22.87
CA PRO A 298 -2.62 -12.22 24.27
C PRO A 298 -1.90 -11.08 24.98
N ASP A 299 -1.73 -11.17 26.31
CA ASP A 299 -0.91 -10.20 27.04
C ASP A 299 0.52 -10.20 26.50
N ILE A 300 0.83 -9.15 25.73
CA ILE A 300 2.12 -9.00 25.03
C ILE A 300 3.28 -8.87 26.02
N ASN A 301 3.07 -8.19 27.16
CA ASN A 301 4.12 -8.05 28.16
C ASN A 301 4.45 -9.39 28.81
N LYS A 302 3.41 -10.20 29.10
CA LYS A 302 3.58 -11.55 29.63
C LYS A 302 4.25 -12.47 28.61
N LEU A 303 3.83 -12.40 27.34
CA LEU A 303 4.48 -13.17 26.27
C LEU A 303 5.97 -12.84 26.16
N ILE A 304 6.35 -11.56 26.16
CA ILE A 304 7.75 -11.14 26.10
C ILE A 304 8.54 -11.67 27.30
N GLN A 305 7.98 -11.61 28.52
CA GLN A 305 8.61 -12.20 29.71
C GLN A 305 8.80 -13.71 29.55
N ASN A 306 7.81 -14.42 29.07
CA ASN A 306 7.87 -15.85 28.82
C ASN A 306 8.90 -16.22 27.73
N LEU A 307 9.00 -15.43 26.66
CA LEU A 307 10.04 -15.61 25.63
C LEU A 307 11.46 -15.43 26.22
N TYR A 308 11.67 -14.40 27.04
CA TYR A 308 12.95 -14.19 27.70
C TYR A 308 13.28 -15.27 28.73
N ALA A 309 12.30 -15.91 29.35
CA ALA A 309 12.49 -17.00 30.31
C ALA A 309 12.57 -18.38 29.65
N ASN A 310 12.22 -18.53 28.37
CA ASN A 310 12.15 -19.83 27.68
C ASN A 310 13.55 -20.44 27.50
N PRO A 311 13.85 -21.62 28.11
CA PRO A 311 15.15 -22.24 28.00
C PRO A 311 15.60 -22.59 26.58
N ALA A 312 14.63 -22.92 25.69
CA ALA A 312 14.93 -23.27 24.29
C ALA A 312 15.46 -22.07 23.48
N LEU A 313 15.13 -20.83 23.88
CA LEU A 313 15.49 -19.61 23.16
C LEU A 313 16.75 -18.93 23.70
N GLN A 314 17.34 -19.42 24.82
CA GLN A 314 18.47 -18.75 25.52
C GLN A 314 19.73 -18.60 24.67
N SER A 315 19.90 -19.41 23.63
CA SER A 315 21.03 -19.29 22.70
C SER A 315 20.90 -18.16 21.68
N MET A 316 19.70 -17.57 21.54
CA MET A 316 19.43 -16.55 20.54
C MET A 316 19.94 -15.17 20.97
N LYS A 317 20.62 -14.46 20.08
CA LYS A 317 21.13 -13.08 20.31
C LYS A 317 20.02 -12.12 20.74
N ALA A 318 18.87 -12.15 20.04
CA ALA A 318 17.73 -11.27 20.36
C ALA A 318 17.22 -11.48 21.79
N ILE A 319 17.29 -12.70 22.34
CA ILE A 319 16.89 -13.03 23.70
C ILE A 319 17.95 -12.57 24.69
N GLN A 320 19.22 -12.89 24.45
CA GLN A 320 20.35 -12.54 25.32
C GLN A 320 20.48 -11.02 25.48
N ASN A 321 20.29 -10.27 24.39
CA ASN A 321 20.41 -8.82 24.35
C ASN A 321 19.07 -8.09 24.63
N LYS A 322 17.99 -8.82 24.91
CA LYS A 322 16.64 -8.26 25.16
C LYS A 322 16.12 -7.42 23.99
N GLN A 323 16.29 -7.90 22.76
CA GLN A 323 15.97 -7.21 21.54
C GLN A 323 14.63 -7.72 20.93
N ILE A 324 13.54 -7.65 21.69
CA ILE A 324 12.18 -7.89 21.20
C ILE A 324 11.47 -6.53 21.12
N TYR A 325 11.00 -6.15 19.93
CA TYR A 325 10.28 -4.91 19.66
C TYR A 325 8.86 -5.19 19.20
N VAL A 326 7.90 -4.44 19.76
CA VAL A 326 6.49 -4.61 19.47
C VAL A 326 6.09 -3.72 18.31
N THR A 327 5.55 -4.33 17.25
CA THR A 327 4.95 -3.63 16.12
C THR A 327 3.44 -3.53 16.30
N ASP A 328 2.87 -2.34 16.14
CA ASP A 328 1.43 -2.15 16.12
C ASP A 328 0.83 -2.67 14.81
N PHE A 329 -0.18 -3.55 14.93
CA PHE A 329 -0.81 -4.16 13.76
C PHE A 329 -1.44 -3.11 12.84
N SER A 330 -2.07 -2.09 13.38
CA SER A 330 -2.72 -1.04 12.59
C SER A 330 -1.71 -0.24 11.76
N GLN A 331 -0.52 0.00 12.31
CA GLN A 331 0.54 0.71 11.62
C GLN A 331 1.21 -0.14 10.52
N PHE A 332 1.51 -1.40 10.81
CA PHE A 332 2.24 -2.26 9.86
C PHE A 332 1.33 -2.98 8.88
N TRP A 333 0.11 -3.40 9.30
CA TRP A 333 -0.79 -4.20 8.49
C TRP A 333 -2.05 -3.45 8.04
N GLY A 334 -2.09 -2.14 8.31
CA GLY A 334 -3.10 -1.23 7.77
C GLY A 334 -2.88 -0.84 6.31
N TYR A 335 -1.70 -1.13 5.76
CA TYR A 335 -1.28 -0.81 4.39
C TYR A 335 -1.34 0.68 4.02
N GLY A 336 -1.39 1.56 5.00
CA GLY A 336 -1.42 3.01 4.85
C GLY A 336 -0.11 3.69 5.28
N TYR A 337 -0.12 5.02 5.29
CA TYR A 337 1.05 5.85 5.64
C TYR A 337 1.54 5.65 7.08
N GLN A 338 0.71 5.11 7.96
CA GLN A 338 1.02 4.85 9.36
C GLN A 338 2.23 3.93 9.57
N ILE A 339 2.64 3.20 8.53
CA ILE A 339 3.85 2.39 8.59
C ILE A 339 5.10 3.25 8.86
N ILE A 340 5.14 4.49 8.36
CA ILE A 340 6.22 5.44 8.64
C ILE A 340 6.24 5.80 10.14
N ASP A 341 5.06 5.98 10.76
CA ASP A 341 4.94 6.23 12.19
C ASP A 341 5.48 5.04 13.00
N GLY A 342 5.12 3.82 12.57
CA GLY A 342 5.60 2.57 13.17
C GLY A 342 7.12 2.42 13.10
N VAL A 343 7.70 2.72 11.95
CA VAL A 343 9.17 2.67 11.75
C VAL A 343 9.89 3.74 12.57
N GLU A 344 9.36 4.96 12.65
CA GLU A 344 9.94 6.02 13.51
C GLU A 344 9.87 5.68 15.01
N LYS A 345 8.77 5.06 15.45
CA LYS A 345 8.65 4.56 16.81
C LYS A 345 9.70 3.49 17.09
N MET A 346 9.82 2.52 16.20
CA MET A 346 10.81 1.44 16.32
C MET A 346 12.24 1.98 16.36
N GLU A 347 12.59 2.95 15.51
CA GLU A 347 13.89 3.61 15.53
C GLU A 347 14.23 4.19 16.91
N LYS A 348 13.26 4.89 17.51
CA LYS A 348 13.44 5.50 18.84
C LYS A 348 13.65 4.43 19.93
N GLU A 349 12.89 3.34 19.86
CA GLU A 349 13.02 2.23 20.83
C GLU A 349 14.35 1.49 20.67
N MET A 350 14.81 1.22 19.45
CA MET A 350 16.12 0.60 19.18
C MET A 350 17.28 1.48 19.65
N LYS A 351 17.19 2.80 19.45
CA LYS A 351 18.20 3.74 19.98
C LYS A 351 18.24 3.79 21.51
N ALA A 352 17.11 3.60 22.17
CA ALA A 352 17.05 3.57 23.64
C ALA A 352 17.63 2.27 24.22
N ASN A 353 17.71 1.19 23.44
CA ASN A 353 18.24 -0.11 23.84
C ASN A 353 19.16 -0.68 22.74
N PRO A 354 20.36 -0.09 22.52
CA PRO A 354 21.26 -0.53 21.46
C PRO A 354 21.84 -1.92 21.76
N ILE A 355 22.11 -2.69 20.69
CA ILE A 355 22.90 -3.93 20.79
C ILE A 355 24.30 -3.58 21.28
N GLN A 356 24.77 -4.27 22.32
CA GLN A 356 26.11 -4.10 22.92
C GLN A 356 27.17 -4.88 22.12
#